data_7d2bfb3ae9d44650f9e8d279e4c39e44
#
_entry.id   7d2bfb3ae9d44650f9e8d279e4c39e44
#
_cell.length_a   1.000
_cell.length_b   1.000
_cell.length_c   1.000
_cell.angle_alpha   90.00
_cell.angle_beta   90.00
_cell.angle_gamma   90.00
#
_symmetry.space_group_name_H-M   'P 1'
#
loop_
_entity.id
_entity.type
_entity.pdbx_description
1 polymer ?
#
loop_
_entity_poly.entity_id
_entity_poly.type
_entity_poly.pdbx_seq_one_letter_code
_entity_poly.pdbx_strand_id
1 'polypeptide(L)'
;MANETEILQWLRQGNESTQRLIDLKWKITKAGGGYFLESEKVPFTLQLGFLGEEQLLEIKLDTNIETATMESRDRLGTYRALLILNSQIKKVKFMLEGLGENVVARADIDLPTITKNELDNSLSLLLSSLYLMVRVLHLEEEFNQQIVERMLMLVKELQAKGKNEKEIVDYLVHDVGFKDEEARKIVSELVHDDMRGNERLYG
;
A
#
# COMPACT_ATOMS: atom_id res chain seq x y z
N MET A 1 8.07 12.58 -24.55
CA MET A 1 7.85 12.92 -23.13
C MET A 1 6.52 12.35 -22.73
N ALA A 2 6.51 11.46 -21.75
CA ALA A 2 5.25 10.97 -21.22
C ALA A 2 4.54 12.11 -20.45
N ASN A 3 3.23 12.24 -20.66
CA ASN A 3 2.41 13.21 -19.98
C ASN A 3 1.54 12.54 -18.90
N GLU A 4 0.87 13.33 -18.07
CA GLU A 4 -0.04 12.84 -17.03
C GLU A 4 -1.02 11.78 -17.54
N THR A 5 -1.64 12.03 -18.70
CA THR A 5 -2.63 11.12 -19.31
C THR A 5 -2.01 9.78 -19.68
N GLU A 6 -0.81 9.78 -20.25
CA GLU A 6 -0.09 8.58 -20.66
C GLU A 6 0.33 7.75 -19.43
N ILE A 7 0.85 8.40 -18.39
CA ILE A 7 1.24 7.72 -17.13
C ILE A 7 0.03 7.06 -16.47
N LEU A 8 -1.10 7.77 -16.37
CA LEU A 8 -2.34 7.21 -15.85
C LEU A 8 -2.90 6.09 -16.72
N GLN A 9 -2.66 6.13 -18.04
CA GLN A 9 -3.04 5.06 -18.95
C GLN A 9 -2.21 3.80 -18.70
N TRP A 10 -0.89 3.90 -18.47
CA TRP A 10 -0.05 2.74 -18.11
C TRP A 10 -0.58 2.02 -16.88
N LEU A 11 -0.98 2.77 -15.85
CA LEU A 11 -1.50 2.23 -14.59
C LEU A 11 -2.90 1.62 -14.73
N ARG A 12 -3.74 2.13 -15.65
CA ARG A 12 -5.10 1.61 -15.90
C ARG A 12 -5.12 0.35 -16.76
N GLN A 13 -4.12 0.16 -17.63
CA GLN A 13 -4.05 -0.97 -18.57
C GLN A 13 -3.59 -2.28 -17.92
N GLY A 14 -3.60 -2.35 -16.61
CA GLY A 14 -3.09 -3.48 -15.85
C GLY A 14 -3.74 -4.82 -16.17
N ASN A 15 -2.99 -5.88 -15.88
CA ASN A 15 -3.39 -7.27 -16.06
C ASN A 15 -3.38 -7.98 -14.69
N GLU A 16 -4.39 -8.78 -14.40
CA GLU A 16 -4.51 -9.52 -13.15
C GLU A 16 -3.43 -10.60 -12.94
N SER A 17 -2.80 -11.08 -14.03
CA SER A 17 -1.80 -12.15 -13.97
C SER A 17 -0.34 -11.68 -13.86
N THR A 18 -0.11 -10.36 -13.77
CA THR A 18 1.25 -9.81 -13.75
C THR A 18 1.86 -9.78 -12.34
N GLN A 19 3.20 -9.86 -12.30
CA GLN A 19 3.99 -9.62 -11.08
C GLN A 19 4.61 -8.21 -11.04
N ARG A 20 4.55 -7.46 -12.16
CA ARG A 20 5.09 -6.11 -12.24
C ARG A 20 4.09 -5.12 -11.67
N LEU A 21 4.53 -4.23 -10.79
CA LEU A 21 3.66 -3.26 -10.12
C LEU A 21 2.98 -2.29 -11.10
N ILE A 22 3.69 -1.85 -12.14
CA ILE A 22 3.14 -0.95 -13.17
C ILE A 22 2.03 -1.61 -13.99
N ASP A 23 2.07 -2.92 -14.11
CA ASP A 23 1.12 -3.71 -14.91
C ASP A 23 0.00 -4.30 -14.03
N LEU A 24 -0.05 -3.99 -12.73
CA LEU A 24 -1.19 -4.32 -11.88
C LEU A 24 -2.41 -3.47 -12.28
N LYS A 25 -3.59 -4.02 -12.03
CA LYS A 25 -4.84 -3.27 -12.19
C LYS A 25 -5.01 -2.29 -11.04
N TRP A 26 -4.69 -1.02 -11.30
CA TRP A 26 -4.87 0.04 -10.33
C TRP A 26 -6.24 0.70 -10.47
N LYS A 27 -6.94 0.81 -9.35
CA LYS A 27 -8.08 1.70 -9.21
C LYS A 27 -7.54 3.10 -8.93
N ILE A 28 -7.83 4.05 -9.82
CA ILE A 28 -7.29 5.41 -9.75
C ILE A 28 -8.41 6.38 -9.41
N THR A 29 -8.28 7.06 -8.28
CA THR A 29 -9.23 8.07 -7.80
C THR A 29 -8.52 9.43 -7.73
N LYS A 30 -9.11 10.47 -8.33
CA LYS A 30 -8.58 11.83 -8.25
C LYS A 30 -9.12 12.53 -7.00
N ALA A 31 -8.24 13.04 -6.14
CA ALA A 31 -8.61 13.80 -4.96
C ALA A 31 -7.45 14.72 -4.52
N GLY A 32 -7.75 15.87 -3.93
CA GLY A 32 -6.76 16.76 -3.30
C GLY A 32 -5.66 17.28 -4.24
N GLY A 33 -5.93 17.37 -5.55
CA GLY A 33 -4.93 17.81 -6.53
C GLY A 33 -3.98 16.73 -7.02
N GLY A 34 -4.12 15.47 -6.54
CA GLY A 34 -3.35 14.31 -6.96
C GLY A 34 -4.23 13.11 -7.28
N TYR A 35 -3.62 11.94 -7.35
CA TYR A 35 -4.28 10.67 -7.64
C TYR A 35 -3.95 9.64 -6.56
N PHE A 36 -4.97 8.91 -6.11
CA PHE A 36 -4.80 7.76 -5.23
C PHE A 36 -4.88 6.48 -6.05
N LEU A 37 -3.91 5.61 -5.83
CA LEU A 37 -3.81 4.30 -6.48
C LEU A 37 -4.08 3.21 -5.45
N GLU A 38 -5.05 2.37 -5.72
CA GLU A 38 -5.38 1.19 -4.93
C GLU A 38 -5.32 -0.05 -5.79
N SER A 39 -4.77 -1.13 -5.28
CA SER A 39 -4.77 -2.44 -5.93
C SER A 39 -5.05 -3.52 -4.89
N GLU A 40 -5.78 -4.56 -5.28
CA GLU A 40 -6.07 -5.69 -4.42
C GLU A 40 -4.81 -6.49 -4.05
N LYS A 41 -3.78 -6.43 -4.91
CA LYS A 41 -2.47 -7.08 -4.70
C LYS A 41 -1.49 -6.28 -3.85
N VAL A 42 -1.80 -5.01 -3.57
CA VAL A 42 -0.91 -4.13 -2.80
C VAL A 42 -1.69 -3.63 -1.58
N PRO A 43 -1.25 -3.94 -0.35
CA PRO A 43 -1.99 -3.61 0.87
C PRO A 43 -1.93 -2.12 1.23
N PHE A 44 -1.35 -1.28 0.38
CA PHE A 44 -1.18 0.15 0.62
C PHE A 44 -1.82 0.98 -0.49
N THR A 45 -2.30 2.16 -0.11
CA THR A 45 -2.71 3.20 -1.03
C THR A 45 -1.49 4.04 -1.38
N LEU A 46 -1.21 4.18 -2.67
CA LEU A 46 -0.18 5.08 -3.18
C LEU A 46 -0.83 6.40 -3.60
N GLN A 47 -0.10 7.50 -3.46
CA GLN A 47 -0.50 8.81 -3.95
C GLN A 47 0.45 9.25 -5.06
N LEU A 48 -0.10 9.77 -6.15
CA LEU A 48 0.66 10.40 -7.24
C LEU A 48 0.38 11.89 -7.26
N GLY A 49 1.44 12.69 -7.28
CA GLY A 49 1.41 14.13 -7.50
C GLY A 49 2.16 14.52 -8.76
N PHE A 50 1.54 15.29 -9.65
CA PHE A 50 2.20 15.87 -10.82
C PHE A 50 2.59 17.31 -10.50
N LEU A 51 3.87 17.53 -10.22
CA LEU A 51 4.45 18.84 -9.89
C LEU A 51 4.92 19.51 -11.19
N GLY A 52 3.99 20.17 -11.88
CA GLY A 52 4.22 20.71 -13.24
C GLY A 52 5.34 21.74 -13.30
N GLU A 53 5.47 22.61 -12.30
CA GLU A 53 6.53 23.62 -12.24
C GLU A 53 7.91 22.98 -12.07
N GLU A 54 8.02 21.91 -11.30
CA GLU A 54 9.25 21.17 -11.05
C GLU A 54 9.50 20.07 -12.09
N GLN A 55 8.52 19.80 -12.95
CA GLN A 55 8.55 18.70 -13.93
C GLN A 55 8.80 17.33 -13.27
N LEU A 56 8.22 17.11 -12.09
CA LEU A 56 8.38 15.89 -11.30
C LEU A 56 7.06 15.12 -11.18
N LEU A 57 7.17 13.81 -11.19
CA LEU A 57 6.15 12.90 -10.67
C LEU A 57 6.56 12.49 -9.26
N GLU A 58 5.77 12.88 -8.30
CA GLU A 58 5.90 12.47 -6.91
C GLU A 58 5.06 11.22 -6.67
N ILE A 59 5.66 10.20 -6.05
CA ILE A 59 4.95 9.00 -5.57
C ILE A 59 5.12 8.93 -4.07
N LYS A 60 4.01 8.93 -3.34
CA LYS A 60 3.99 8.82 -1.88
C LYS A 60 3.29 7.56 -1.41
N LEU A 61 3.77 7.03 -0.29
CA LEU A 61 3.15 5.98 0.48
C LEU A 61 3.10 6.42 1.94
N ASP A 62 1.90 6.56 2.50
CA ASP A 62 1.69 6.78 3.92
C ASP A 62 1.92 5.45 4.67
N THR A 63 2.78 5.47 5.69
CA THR A 63 3.11 4.28 6.46
C THR A 63 2.17 4.05 7.64
N ASN A 64 1.24 4.98 7.89
CA ASN A 64 0.36 5.04 9.07
C ASN A 64 1.13 5.11 10.42
N ILE A 65 2.40 5.51 10.39
CA ILE A 65 3.21 5.72 11.61
C ILE A 65 3.13 7.21 11.98
N GLU A 66 2.45 7.53 13.06
CA GLU A 66 2.35 8.88 13.62
C GLU A 66 3.38 9.04 14.74
N THR A 67 4.43 9.84 14.49
CA THR A 67 5.52 9.98 15.46
C THR A 67 5.26 11.04 16.53
N ALA A 68 4.34 11.98 16.30
CA ALA A 68 4.00 13.02 17.29
C ALA A 68 3.43 12.44 18.60
N THR A 69 2.76 11.28 18.53
CA THR A 69 2.17 10.59 19.69
C THR A 69 3.16 9.68 20.43
N MET A 70 4.35 9.44 19.86
CA MET A 70 5.36 8.58 20.47
C MET A 70 6.05 9.27 21.66
N GLU A 71 6.51 8.47 22.63
CA GLU A 71 7.41 8.94 23.67
C GLU A 71 8.70 9.50 23.06
N SER A 72 9.28 10.54 23.70
CA SER A 72 10.43 11.27 23.15
C SER A 72 11.62 10.37 22.79
N ARG A 73 11.85 9.30 23.55
CA ARG A 73 12.94 8.34 23.30
C ARG A 73 12.70 7.53 22.02
N ASP A 74 11.51 7.01 21.86
CA ASP A 74 11.14 6.15 20.74
C ASP A 74 11.04 6.96 19.46
N ARG A 75 10.48 8.18 19.55
CA ARG A 75 10.46 9.16 18.45
C ARG A 75 11.86 9.49 17.95
N LEU A 76 12.82 9.76 18.86
CA LEU A 76 14.20 10.02 18.49
C LEU A 76 14.87 8.79 17.86
N GLY A 77 14.60 7.60 18.37
CA GLY A 77 15.04 6.33 17.79
C GLY A 77 14.53 6.15 16.36
N THR A 78 13.25 6.41 16.15
CA THR A 78 12.61 6.37 14.84
C THR A 78 13.24 7.35 13.86
N TYR A 79 13.41 8.62 14.24
CA TYR A 79 14.04 9.62 13.37
C TYR A 79 15.47 9.25 12.99
N ARG A 80 16.25 8.75 13.95
CA ARG A 80 17.62 8.28 13.68
C ARG A 80 17.63 7.13 12.67
N ALA A 81 16.73 6.16 12.83
CA ALA A 81 16.60 5.04 11.91
C ALA A 81 16.23 5.49 10.50
N LEU A 82 15.24 6.40 10.37
CA LEU A 82 14.83 6.96 9.09
C LEU A 82 15.95 7.75 8.39
N LEU A 83 16.73 8.53 9.15
CA LEU A 83 17.89 9.26 8.62
C LEU A 83 18.99 8.30 8.11
N ILE A 84 19.24 7.20 8.83
CA ILE A 84 20.19 6.16 8.39
C ILE A 84 19.68 5.50 7.11
N LEU A 85 18.40 5.12 7.05
CA LEU A 85 17.77 4.56 5.83
C LEU A 85 17.89 5.53 4.66
N ASN A 86 17.60 6.81 4.87
CA ASN A 86 17.73 7.85 3.86
C ASN A 86 19.16 8.02 3.32
N SER A 87 20.17 7.70 4.13
CA SER A 87 21.57 7.72 3.66
C SER A 87 21.93 6.50 2.79
N GLN A 88 21.23 5.39 2.97
CA GLN A 88 21.47 4.13 2.27
C GLN A 88 20.65 3.99 0.99
N ILE A 89 19.41 4.51 1.00
CA ILE A 89 18.47 4.41 -0.12
C ILE A 89 18.59 5.66 -1.00
N LYS A 90 18.88 5.47 -2.29
CA LYS A 90 19.18 6.62 -3.17
C LYS A 90 17.94 7.36 -3.68
N LYS A 91 16.90 6.65 -4.12
CA LYS A 91 15.75 7.23 -4.84
C LYS A 91 14.50 7.39 -3.99
N VAL A 92 14.43 6.77 -2.82
CA VAL A 92 13.30 6.89 -1.89
C VAL A 92 13.77 7.62 -0.63
N LYS A 93 12.93 8.49 -0.12
CA LYS A 93 13.15 9.22 1.14
C LYS A 93 11.98 9.02 2.07
N PHE A 94 12.29 8.81 3.35
CA PHE A 94 11.31 8.89 4.41
C PHE A 94 11.24 10.32 4.91
N MET A 95 10.03 10.84 5.02
CA MET A 95 9.74 12.21 5.40
C MET A 95 8.68 12.22 6.51
N LEU A 96 8.57 13.33 7.21
CA LEU A 96 7.49 13.58 8.16
C LEU A 96 6.52 14.59 7.53
N GLU A 97 5.23 14.28 7.53
CA GLU A 97 4.19 15.15 6.99
C GLU A 97 3.08 15.43 8.01
N GLY A 98 2.55 16.67 7.95
CA GLY A 98 1.44 17.10 8.78
C GLY A 98 1.78 17.31 10.26
N LEU A 99 0.75 17.67 11.04
CA LEU A 99 0.89 17.94 12.48
C LEU A 99 1.12 16.67 13.31
N GLY A 100 0.69 15.52 12.79
CA GLY A 100 0.93 14.22 13.41
C GLY A 100 2.34 13.70 13.17
N GLU A 101 3.16 14.41 12.37
CA GLU A 101 4.48 13.95 11.96
C GLU A 101 4.42 12.53 11.39
N ASN A 102 3.46 12.31 10.46
CA ASN A 102 3.25 11.01 9.83
C ASN A 102 4.44 10.64 8.95
N VAL A 103 4.96 9.44 9.12
CA VAL A 103 6.06 8.94 8.30
C VAL A 103 5.53 8.59 6.91
N VAL A 104 6.08 9.24 5.89
CA VAL A 104 5.75 9.01 4.49
C VAL A 104 6.99 8.57 3.73
N ALA A 105 6.89 7.52 2.94
CA ALA A 105 7.91 7.15 1.96
C ALA A 105 7.61 7.86 0.64
N ARG A 106 8.60 8.55 0.06
CA ARG A 106 8.45 9.33 -1.17
C ARG A 106 9.52 8.97 -2.20
N ALA A 107 9.11 8.87 -3.44
CA ALA A 107 9.98 8.79 -4.62
C ALA A 107 9.62 9.89 -5.61
N ASP A 108 10.64 10.57 -6.14
CA ASP A 108 10.49 11.58 -7.19
C ASP A 108 11.08 11.07 -8.50
N ILE A 109 10.39 11.32 -9.62
CA ILE A 109 10.80 10.90 -10.95
C ILE A 109 10.68 12.10 -11.89
N ASP A 110 11.72 12.34 -12.70
CA ASP A 110 11.72 13.39 -13.71
C ASP A 110 10.71 13.08 -14.82
N LEU A 111 9.68 13.91 -14.98
CA LEU A 111 8.65 13.75 -16.01
C LEU A 111 9.20 13.77 -17.44
N PRO A 112 10.19 14.63 -17.80
CA PRO A 112 10.73 14.67 -19.15
C PRO A 112 11.36 13.37 -19.63
N THR A 113 11.92 12.58 -18.71
CA THR A 113 12.67 11.35 -19.02
C THR A 113 11.96 10.08 -18.60
N ILE A 114 10.80 10.18 -17.93
CA ILE A 114 10.09 9.03 -17.40
C ILE A 114 9.75 7.99 -18.46
N THR A 115 10.02 6.75 -18.16
CA THR A 115 9.60 5.57 -18.91
C THR A 115 8.72 4.67 -18.06
N LYS A 116 7.95 3.79 -18.72
CA LYS A 116 7.14 2.79 -18.02
C LYS A 116 8.00 1.90 -17.10
N ASN A 117 9.21 1.55 -17.53
CA ASN A 117 10.12 0.75 -16.70
C ASN A 117 10.68 1.54 -15.52
N GLU A 118 10.94 2.82 -15.66
CA GLU A 118 11.40 3.66 -14.56
C GLU A 118 10.32 3.84 -13.50
N LEU A 119 9.07 4.02 -13.91
CA LEU A 119 7.94 4.06 -12.99
C LEU A 119 7.79 2.73 -12.23
N ASP A 120 7.86 1.58 -12.92
CA ASP A 120 7.83 0.25 -12.31
C ASP A 120 8.95 0.04 -11.29
N ASN A 121 10.17 0.42 -11.64
CA ASN A 121 11.32 0.36 -10.74
C ASN A 121 11.14 1.25 -9.51
N SER A 122 10.57 2.43 -9.67
CA SER A 122 10.34 3.36 -8.56
C SER A 122 9.25 2.87 -7.62
N LEU A 123 8.17 2.29 -8.15
CA LEU A 123 7.14 1.62 -7.34
C LEU A 123 7.73 0.44 -6.56
N SER A 124 8.52 -0.40 -7.22
CA SER A 124 9.17 -1.56 -6.58
C SER A 124 10.16 -1.14 -5.49
N LEU A 125 10.92 -0.08 -5.74
CA LEU A 125 11.88 0.45 -4.77
C LEU A 125 11.16 1.07 -3.56
N LEU A 126 10.05 1.77 -3.79
CA LEU A 126 9.24 2.36 -2.73
C LEU A 126 8.72 1.28 -1.77
N LEU A 127 8.14 0.19 -2.31
CA LEU A 127 7.67 -0.94 -1.50
C LEU A 127 8.83 -1.66 -0.79
N SER A 128 9.95 -1.89 -1.47
CA SER A 128 11.12 -2.51 -0.86
C SER A 128 11.69 -1.66 0.29
N SER A 129 11.66 -0.33 0.13
CA SER A 129 12.09 0.62 1.17
C SER A 129 11.16 0.58 2.38
N LEU A 130 9.85 0.44 2.16
CA LEU A 130 8.87 0.27 3.23
C LEU A 130 9.16 -1.01 4.04
N TYR A 131 9.36 -2.16 3.38
CA TYR A 131 9.72 -3.40 4.06
C TYR A 131 11.01 -3.29 4.87
N LEU A 132 12.02 -2.61 4.31
CA LEU A 132 13.27 -2.37 5.04
C LEU A 132 13.04 -1.50 6.28
N MET A 133 12.23 -0.46 6.17
CA MET A 133 11.86 0.41 7.30
C MET A 133 11.13 -0.39 8.40
N VAL A 134 10.14 -1.18 8.03
CA VAL A 134 9.38 -2.04 8.96
C VAL A 134 10.32 -2.94 9.76
N ARG A 135 11.28 -3.58 9.09
CA ARG A 135 12.29 -4.43 9.75
C ARG A 135 13.22 -3.64 10.66
N VAL A 136 13.71 -2.48 10.24
CA VAL A 136 14.64 -1.65 11.02
C VAL A 136 13.96 -1.06 12.26
N LEU A 137 12.67 -0.75 12.16
CA LEU A 137 11.88 -0.25 13.28
C LEU A 137 11.23 -1.35 14.12
N HIS A 138 11.40 -2.64 13.76
CA HIS A 138 10.80 -3.80 14.44
C HIS A 138 9.26 -3.73 14.50
N LEU A 139 8.64 -3.32 13.38
CA LEU A 139 7.19 -3.13 13.25
C LEU A 139 6.52 -4.27 12.46
N GLU A 140 7.14 -5.44 12.37
CA GLU A 140 6.64 -6.56 11.56
C GLU A 140 5.27 -7.05 12.03
N GLU A 141 5.02 -7.04 13.34
CA GLU A 141 3.74 -7.49 13.90
C GLU A 141 2.61 -6.51 13.56
N GLU A 142 2.82 -5.20 13.80
CA GLU A 142 1.85 -4.14 13.49
C GLU A 142 1.57 -4.07 11.99
N PHE A 143 2.61 -4.24 11.19
CA PHE A 143 2.50 -4.25 9.75
C PHE A 143 1.69 -5.45 9.25
N ASN A 144 1.93 -6.63 9.79
CA ASN A 144 1.16 -7.83 9.46
C ASN A 144 -0.31 -7.68 9.89
N GLN A 145 -0.60 -7.05 11.03
CA GLN A 145 -1.96 -6.76 11.44
C GLN A 145 -2.69 -5.85 10.45
N GLN A 146 -2.06 -4.77 9.99
CA GLN A 146 -2.65 -3.87 8.98
C GLN A 146 -2.98 -4.60 7.67
N ILE A 147 -2.10 -5.50 7.23
CA ILE A 147 -2.36 -6.35 6.05
C ILE A 147 -3.56 -7.25 6.30
N VAL A 148 -3.62 -7.92 7.44
CA VAL A 148 -4.73 -8.79 7.82
C VAL A 148 -6.03 -8.01 7.89
N GLU A 149 -6.06 -6.86 8.56
CA GLU A 149 -7.25 -6.01 8.65
C GLU A 149 -7.77 -5.59 7.27
N ARG A 150 -6.88 -5.21 6.35
CA ARG A 150 -7.27 -4.88 4.99
C ARG A 150 -7.84 -6.07 4.24
N MET A 151 -7.25 -7.25 4.41
CA MET A 151 -7.77 -8.48 3.81
C MET A 151 -9.15 -8.84 4.38
N LEU A 152 -9.36 -8.62 5.68
CA LEU A 152 -10.67 -8.81 6.31
C LEU A 152 -11.73 -7.87 5.71
N MET A 153 -11.38 -6.60 5.46
CA MET A 153 -12.28 -5.65 4.78
C MET A 153 -12.62 -6.11 3.36
N LEU A 154 -11.62 -6.55 2.61
CA LEU A 154 -11.80 -7.05 1.24
C LEU A 154 -12.74 -8.27 1.20
N VAL A 155 -12.54 -9.22 2.11
CA VAL A 155 -13.42 -10.41 2.21
C VAL A 155 -14.87 -10.00 2.52
N LYS A 156 -15.09 -9.07 3.46
CA LYS A 156 -16.43 -8.54 3.77
C LYS A 156 -17.08 -7.86 2.56
N GLU A 157 -16.31 -7.10 1.78
CA GLU A 157 -16.82 -6.51 0.55
C GLU A 157 -17.23 -7.56 -0.49
N LEU A 158 -16.44 -8.65 -0.63
CA LEU A 158 -16.74 -9.74 -1.55
C LEU A 158 -17.99 -10.51 -1.10
N GLN A 159 -18.16 -10.75 0.20
CA GLN A 159 -19.39 -11.33 0.77
C GLN A 159 -20.61 -10.44 0.52
N ALA A 160 -20.48 -9.13 0.73
CA ALA A 160 -21.56 -8.18 0.44
C ALA A 160 -21.94 -8.14 -1.04
N LYS A 161 -21.00 -8.47 -1.95
CA LYS A 161 -21.25 -8.68 -3.39
C LYS A 161 -21.84 -10.07 -3.73
N GLY A 162 -22.14 -10.90 -2.71
CA GLY A 162 -22.77 -12.20 -2.88
C GLY A 162 -21.83 -13.35 -3.25
N LYS A 163 -20.52 -13.17 -3.13
CA LYS A 163 -19.56 -14.26 -3.35
C LYS A 163 -19.58 -15.24 -2.18
N ASN A 164 -19.52 -16.53 -2.50
CA ASN A 164 -19.44 -17.60 -1.50
C ASN A 164 -17.98 -17.81 -1.02
N GLU A 165 -17.79 -18.53 0.08
CA GLU A 165 -16.48 -18.79 0.68
C GLU A 165 -15.45 -19.34 -0.30
N LYS A 166 -15.85 -20.29 -1.14
CA LYS A 166 -14.96 -20.90 -2.12
C LYS A 166 -14.49 -19.88 -3.16
N GLU A 167 -15.41 -19.06 -3.68
CA GLU A 167 -15.08 -17.99 -4.63
C GLU A 167 -14.17 -16.93 -4.00
N ILE A 168 -14.31 -16.68 -2.70
CA ILE A 168 -13.44 -15.74 -1.97
C ILE A 168 -12.05 -16.35 -1.76
N VAL A 169 -11.94 -17.62 -1.37
CA VAL A 169 -10.66 -18.33 -1.27
C VAL A 169 -9.97 -18.36 -2.63
N ASP A 170 -10.68 -18.76 -3.69
CA ASP A 170 -10.12 -18.80 -5.04
C ASP A 170 -9.62 -17.42 -5.48
N TYR A 171 -10.35 -16.36 -5.16
CA TYR A 171 -9.96 -14.99 -5.43
C TYR A 171 -8.69 -14.58 -4.65
N LEU A 172 -8.64 -14.86 -3.34
CA LEU A 172 -7.45 -14.54 -2.52
C LEU A 172 -6.20 -15.29 -3.01
N VAL A 173 -6.36 -16.52 -3.50
CA VAL A 173 -5.24 -17.33 -4.02
C VAL A 173 -4.80 -16.86 -5.40
N HIS A 174 -5.72 -16.71 -6.34
CA HIS A 174 -5.40 -16.48 -7.75
C HIS A 174 -5.21 -15.00 -8.10
N ASP A 175 -6.03 -14.13 -7.51
CA ASP A 175 -6.00 -12.69 -7.85
C ASP A 175 -5.13 -11.90 -6.88
N VAL A 176 -5.16 -12.22 -5.58
CA VAL A 176 -4.35 -11.52 -4.58
C VAL A 176 -2.97 -12.16 -4.39
N GLY A 177 -2.86 -13.50 -4.55
CA GLY A 177 -1.59 -14.24 -4.50
C GLY A 177 -1.27 -14.85 -3.15
N PHE A 178 -2.28 -15.05 -2.28
CA PHE A 178 -2.11 -15.78 -1.01
C PHE A 178 -1.87 -17.26 -1.25
N LYS A 179 -1.23 -17.93 -0.29
CA LYS A 179 -1.22 -19.38 -0.24
C LYS A 179 -2.60 -19.90 0.14
N ASP A 180 -3.00 -21.06 -0.39
CA ASP A 180 -4.33 -21.64 -0.16
C ASP A 180 -4.66 -21.78 1.35
N GLU A 181 -3.67 -22.21 2.16
CA GLU A 181 -3.84 -22.34 3.61
C GLU A 181 -4.10 -20.99 4.31
N GLU A 182 -3.39 -19.93 3.91
CA GLU A 182 -3.55 -18.59 4.46
C GLU A 182 -4.91 -17.99 4.06
N ALA A 183 -5.30 -18.15 2.79
CA ALA A 183 -6.60 -17.68 2.29
C ALA A 183 -7.76 -18.36 3.03
N ARG A 184 -7.71 -19.68 3.21
CA ARG A 184 -8.73 -20.43 3.97
C ARG A 184 -8.79 -19.99 5.43
N LYS A 185 -7.65 -19.74 6.06
CA LYS A 185 -7.59 -19.26 7.45
C LYS A 185 -8.28 -17.91 7.59
N ILE A 186 -7.96 -16.95 6.73
CA ILE A 186 -8.58 -15.61 6.71
C ILE A 186 -10.10 -15.71 6.56
N VAL A 187 -10.59 -16.51 5.60
CA VAL A 187 -12.03 -16.68 5.36
C VAL A 187 -12.72 -17.38 6.52
N SER A 188 -12.10 -18.43 7.12
CA SER A 188 -12.69 -19.16 8.25
C SER A 188 -12.78 -18.31 9.53
N GLU A 189 -11.81 -17.47 9.81
CA GLU A 189 -11.84 -16.56 10.97
C GLU A 189 -13.00 -15.58 10.87
N LEU A 190 -13.31 -15.09 9.67
CA LEU A 190 -14.42 -14.17 9.45
C LEU A 190 -15.81 -14.81 9.57
N VAL A 191 -15.97 -16.01 9.06
CA VAL A 191 -17.26 -16.74 9.17
C VAL A 191 -17.57 -17.04 10.63
N HIS A 192 -16.55 -17.33 11.43
CA HIS A 192 -16.76 -17.58 12.87
C HIS A 192 -17.04 -16.32 13.69
N ASP A 193 -16.51 -15.15 13.31
CA ASP A 193 -16.81 -13.89 14.00
C ASP A 193 -18.24 -13.39 13.72
N ASP A 194 -18.75 -13.56 12.51
CA ASP A 194 -20.15 -13.23 12.17
C ASP A 194 -21.17 -14.13 12.91
N MET A 195 -20.85 -15.40 13.14
CA MET A 195 -21.70 -16.27 13.96
C MET A 195 -21.73 -15.88 15.43
N ARG A 196 -20.61 -15.45 16.00
CA ARG A 196 -20.54 -14.96 17.41
C ARG A 196 -21.21 -13.61 17.61
N GLY A 197 -21.20 -12.75 16.59
CA GLY A 197 -21.90 -11.45 16.60
C GLY A 197 -23.43 -11.61 16.61
N ASN A 198 -23.97 -12.61 15.93
CA ASN A 198 -25.41 -12.87 15.85
C ASN A 198 -25.98 -13.54 17.13
N GLU A 199 -25.20 -14.34 17.85
CA GLU A 199 -25.66 -14.95 19.12
C GLU A 199 -25.80 -13.95 20.28
N ARG A 200 -25.11 -12.81 20.23
CA ARG A 200 -25.22 -11.76 21.28
C ARG A 200 -26.41 -10.81 21.10
N LEU A 201 -27.13 -10.88 19.99
CA LEU A 201 -28.29 -10.03 19.71
C LEU A 201 -29.63 -10.69 20.06
N TYR A 202 -29.66 -11.98 20.45
CA TYR A 202 -30.86 -12.76 20.78
C TYR A 202 -30.75 -13.48 22.15
N GLY A 203 -29.89 -13.03 23.06
CA GLY A 203 -29.79 -13.53 24.42
C GLY A 203 -30.27 -12.52 25.45
#